data_141941a5d1a73c0256013636d86f553e
#
_entry.id   141941a5d1a73c0256013636d86f553e
#
_cell.length_a   1.000
_cell.length_b   1.000
_cell.length_c   1.000
_cell.angle_alpha   90.00
_cell.angle_beta   90.00
_cell.angle_gamma   90.00
#
_symmetry.space_group_name_H-M   'P 1'
#
loop_
_entity.id
_entity.type
_entity.pdbx_description
1 polymer ?
#
loop_
_entity_poly.entity_id
_entity_poly.type
_entity_poly.pdbx_seq_one_letter_code
_entity_poly.pdbx_strand_id
1 'polypeptide(L)'
;VLSKGITDQQSSGRCWLFTGLNVLRSQMIAKYGLDEMEFSQNYCFFYDQLEKANLFLQGIIDTSGKPMDDKMVEWLFKHPLSDGGQFTGVSDIIEKYGLVPKSAMVETFSSENTGKMSNLIGLKLKEFGLQLREAAAAGVKPVELEKKKTKMLGTVYRMLVLTLGEPVSTFTWSLKGGEAKEYTPVSFYKEFLGNDLTNNYVMLMNDPSREFYKCYEIDFDRHRYDGKNWTYVNLPIEDIKEIAIASIKDSTMMYFSCDVGKFLDSKRGLLDPDNYDYESLMGTTFGMDKKQRIQTFSSGSSHAMTLMAVDLDKAGKPKKWMVENSWGSASGYRGHLIMTDKWFDEYMFRVVAEKKYVPAKVLDILKQKPIRLPAWDPMFADEE
;
A
#
# COMPACT_ATOMS: atom_id res chain seq x y z
N VAL A 1 -16.06 -7.95 12.16
CA VAL A 1 -15.43 -8.80 11.16
C VAL A 1 -14.48 -9.77 11.85
N LEU A 2 -14.45 -11.04 11.44
CA LEU A 2 -13.56 -12.04 12.02
C LEU A 2 -12.30 -12.17 11.15
N SER A 3 -11.16 -11.97 11.79
CA SER A 3 -9.86 -12.32 11.23
C SER A 3 -9.54 -13.79 11.57
N LYS A 4 -9.09 -14.54 10.60
CA LYS A 4 -8.66 -15.94 10.77
C LYS A 4 -7.18 -16.08 10.43
N GLY A 5 -6.35 -15.96 11.45
CA GLY A 5 -4.91 -15.97 11.34
C GLY A 5 -4.30 -14.58 11.21
N ILE A 6 -3.08 -14.44 11.71
CA ILE A 6 -2.29 -13.20 11.66
C ILE A 6 -1.09 -13.42 10.75
N THR A 7 -0.84 -12.46 9.89
CA THR A 7 0.31 -12.45 8.98
C THR A 7 1.51 -11.75 9.60
N ASP A 8 2.69 -11.99 9.03
CA ASP A 8 3.93 -11.36 9.47
C ASP A 8 4.78 -10.95 8.26
N GLN A 9 4.94 -9.63 8.09
CA GLN A 9 5.73 -9.05 7.00
C GLN A 9 7.23 -9.10 7.25
N GLN A 10 7.64 -9.45 8.47
CA GLN A 10 9.03 -9.48 8.91
C GLN A 10 9.76 -8.14 8.67
N SER A 11 11.05 -8.19 8.37
CA SER A 11 11.88 -7.00 8.09
C SER A 11 11.73 -6.53 6.64
N SER A 12 10.52 -6.07 6.29
CA SER A 12 10.20 -5.58 4.95
C SER A 12 9.19 -4.43 5.00
N GLY A 13 9.20 -3.57 4.00
CA GLY A 13 8.25 -2.47 3.82
C GLY A 13 6.96 -2.87 3.08
N ARG A 14 6.51 -4.13 3.22
CA ARG A 14 5.36 -4.68 2.48
C ARG A 14 4.03 -4.57 3.23
N CYS A 15 3.90 -3.68 4.21
CA CYS A 15 2.67 -3.52 4.99
C CYS A 15 1.43 -3.29 4.10
N TRP A 16 1.57 -2.47 3.07
CA TRP A 16 0.52 -2.18 2.08
C TRP A 16 0.01 -3.45 1.38
N LEU A 17 0.93 -4.32 0.98
CA LEU A 17 0.62 -5.57 0.29
C LEU A 17 -0.03 -6.59 1.24
N PHE A 18 0.53 -6.77 2.43
CA PHE A 18 -0.06 -7.63 3.47
C PHE A 18 -1.48 -7.17 3.81
N THR A 19 -1.67 -5.87 3.99
CA THR A 19 -2.99 -5.29 4.29
C THR A 19 -3.99 -5.51 3.15
N GLY A 20 -3.60 -5.22 1.92
CA GLY A 20 -4.46 -5.45 0.76
C GLY A 20 -4.86 -6.93 0.61
N LEU A 21 -3.91 -7.84 0.74
CA LEU A 21 -4.18 -9.28 0.69
C LEU A 21 -5.01 -9.78 1.88
N ASN A 22 -4.84 -9.19 3.07
CA ASN A 22 -5.67 -9.51 4.24
C ASN A 22 -7.14 -9.07 4.04
N VAL A 23 -7.38 -7.92 3.42
CA VAL A 23 -8.72 -7.49 3.02
C VAL A 23 -9.35 -8.51 2.06
N LEU A 24 -8.63 -8.91 1.03
CA LEU A 24 -9.14 -9.86 0.02
C LEU A 24 -9.34 -11.27 0.57
N ARG A 25 -8.42 -11.78 1.41
CA ARG A 25 -8.61 -13.10 2.02
C ARG A 25 -9.84 -13.15 2.91
N SER A 26 -10.17 -12.06 3.62
CA SER A 26 -11.37 -11.99 4.46
C SER A 26 -12.64 -12.17 3.63
N GLN A 27 -12.68 -11.62 2.43
CA GLN A 27 -13.79 -11.79 1.48
C GLN A 27 -13.91 -13.24 1.00
N MET A 28 -12.78 -13.86 0.65
CA MET A 28 -12.75 -15.26 0.22
C MET A 28 -13.16 -16.20 1.35
N ILE A 29 -12.65 -16.00 2.57
CA ILE A 29 -13.01 -16.78 3.77
C ILE A 29 -14.52 -16.68 4.03
N ALA A 30 -15.09 -15.48 3.98
CA ALA A 30 -16.53 -15.26 4.20
C ALA A 30 -17.37 -15.91 3.10
N LYS A 31 -16.98 -15.74 1.84
CA LYS A 31 -17.73 -16.25 0.68
C LYS A 31 -17.80 -17.78 0.62
N TYR A 32 -16.72 -18.45 0.98
CA TYR A 32 -16.59 -19.91 0.84
C TYR A 32 -16.58 -20.65 2.18
N GLY A 33 -16.76 -19.97 3.30
CA GLY A 33 -16.78 -20.57 4.64
C GLY A 33 -15.44 -21.26 5.01
N LEU A 34 -14.32 -20.67 4.63
CA LEU A 34 -13.00 -21.25 4.86
C LEU A 34 -12.57 -21.06 6.33
N ASP A 35 -11.81 -22.03 6.86
CA ASP A 35 -11.22 -21.93 8.18
C ASP A 35 -10.02 -21.01 8.17
N GLU A 36 -9.25 -21.02 7.08
CA GLU A 36 -8.10 -20.18 6.84
C GLU A 36 -7.88 -19.92 5.35
N MET A 37 -7.25 -18.82 5.01
CA MET A 37 -6.75 -18.51 3.67
C MET A 37 -5.64 -17.49 3.78
N GLU A 38 -4.57 -17.69 3.06
CA GLU A 38 -3.51 -16.71 2.87
C GLU A 38 -3.03 -16.73 1.43
N PHE A 39 -2.93 -15.55 0.82
CA PHE A 39 -2.33 -15.39 -0.51
C PHE A 39 -0.82 -15.20 -0.39
N SER A 40 -0.08 -15.58 -1.43
CA SER A 40 1.36 -15.37 -1.49
C SER A 40 1.69 -13.88 -1.66
N GLN A 41 2.22 -13.27 -0.63
CA GLN A 41 2.77 -11.93 -0.71
C GLN A 41 4.03 -11.92 -1.58
N ASN A 42 4.85 -12.97 -1.50
CA ASN A 42 6.08 -13.08 -2.28
C ASN A 42 5.82 -13.08 -3.80
N TYR A 43 4.75 -13.76 -4.25
CA TYR A 43 4.34 -13.73 -5.65
C TYR A 43 4.01 -12.31 -6.12
N CYS A 44 3.16 -11.60 -5.39
CA CYS A 44 2.78 -10.23 -5.71
C CYS A 44 3.97 -9.28 -5.62
N PHE A 45 4.82 -9.45 -4.62
CA PHE A 45 6.00 -8.63 -4.41
C PHE A 45 7.03 -8.79 -5.54
N PHE A 46 7.20 -10.00 -6.08
CA PHE A 46 8.06 -10.23 -7.24
C PHE A 46 7.67 -9.32 -8.41
N TYR A 47 6.41 -9.33 -8.79
CA TYR A 47 5.92 -8.51 -9.89
C TYR A 47 5.85 -7.02 -9.56
N ASP A 48 5.57 -6.67 -8.31
CA ASP A 48 5.66 -5.29 -7.84
C ASP A 48 7.06 -4.71 -8.05
N GLN A 49 8.09 -5.43 -7.65
CA GLN A 49 9.47 -4.99 -7.80
C GLN A 49 9.89 -4.91 -9.29
N LEU A 50 9.45 -5.84 -10.11
CA LEU A 50 9.71 -5.81 -11.55
C LEU A 50 9.01 -4.62 -12.23
N GLU A 51 7.76 -4.38 -11.91
CA GLU A 51 6.99 -3.25 -12.47
C GLU A 51 7.53 -1.89 -12.01
N LYS A 52 7.92 -1.78 -10.74
CA LYS A 52 8.58 -0.56 -10.23
C LYS A 52 9.92 -0.30 -10.90
N ALA A 53 10.69 -1.35 -11.18
CA ALA A 53 11.93 -1.21 -11.96
C ALA A 53 11.64 -0.69 -13.37
N ASN A 54 10.62 -1.20 -14.05
CA ASN A 54 10.17 -0.69 -15.34
C ASN A 54 9.70 0.76 -15.25
N LEU A 55 8.91 1.10 -14.22
CA LEU A 55 8.43 2.46 -13.98
C LEU A 55 9.60 3.44 -13.83
N PHE A 56 10.61 3.09 -13.04
CA PHE A 56 11.83 3.88 -12.88
C PHE A 56 12.57 4.07 -14.20
N LEU A 57 12.88 2.98 -14.90
CA LEU A 57 13.67 3.03 -16.14
C LEU A 57 12.93 3.81 -17.24
N GLN A 58 11.61 3.64 -17.36
CA GLN A 58 10.81 4.42 -18.30
C GLN A 58 10.76 5.89 -17.90
N GLY A 59 10.60 6.20 -16.62
CA GLY A 59 10.66 7.57 -16.10
C GLY A 59 12.01 8.25 -16.43
N ILE A 60 13.11 7.52 -16.36
CA ILE A 60 14.42 8.01 -16.78
C ILE A 60 14.47 8.30 -18.29
N ILE A 61 13.92 7.43 -19.12
CA ILE A 61 13.82 7.66 -20.57
C ILE A 61 12.98 8.91 -20.85
N ASP A 62 11.82 9.01 -20.26
CA ASP A 62 10.87 10.12 -20.46
C ASP A 62 11.44 11.47 -20.01
N THR A 63 12.34 11.47 -19.06
CA THR A 63 13.01 12.69 -18.52
C THR A 63 14.43 12.87 -19.03
N SER A 64 14.88 12.07 -19.99
CA SER A 64 16.29 12.07 -20.47
C SER A 64 16.76 13.39 -21.07
N GLY A 65 15.83 14.22 -21.57
CA GLY A 65 16.11 15.57 -22.08
C GLY A 65 16.28 16.64 -20.99
N LYS A 66 15.96 16.32 -19.73
CA LYS A 66 16.12 17.24 -18.60
C LYS A 66 17.48 17.12 -17.94
N PRO A 67 18.01 18.18 -17.31
CA PRO A 67 19.30 18.11 -16.62
C PRO A 67 19.21 17.25 -15.34
N MET A 68 20.37 16.82 -14.81
CA MET A 68 20.43 15.97 -13.60
C MET A 68 19.91 16.65 -12.33
N ASP A 69 19.93 17.98 -12.28
CA ASP A 69 19.40 18.80 -11.17
C ASP A 69 17.91 19.17 -11.35
N ASP A 70 17.23 18.67 -12.40
CA ASP A 70 15.78 18.74 -12.48
C ASP A 70 15.19 17.95 -11.31
N LYS A 71 14.19 18.54 -10.64
CA LYS A 71 13.63 17.98 -9.41
C LYS A 71 13.01 16.60 -9.60
N MET A 72 12.41 16.34 -10.76
CA MET A 72 11.85 15.00 -11.06
C MET A 72 12.95 13.98 -11.33
N VAL A 73 14.02 14.36 -12.06
CA VAL A 73 15.17 13.49 -12.30
C VAL A 73 15.87 13.15 -10.98
N GLU A 74 16.08 14.15 -10.14
CA GLU A 74 16.66 13.95 -8.82
C GLU A 74 15.81 13.00 -7.96
N TRP A 75 14.49 13.20 -7.94
CA TRP A 75 13.56 12.35 -7.21
C TRP A 75 13.62 10.90 -7.70
N LEU A 76 13.61 10.66 -9.01
CA LEU A 76 13.73 9.32 -9.59
C LEU A 76 15.01 8.62 -9.12
N PHE A 77 16.16 9.28 -9.20
CA PHE A 77 17.43 8.68 -8.78
C PHE A 77 17.56 8.49 -7.27
N LYS A 78 16.86 9.28 -6.46
CA LYS A 78 16.76 9.06 -5.01
C LYS A 78 15.89 7.87 -4.66
N HIS A 79 14.88 7.58 -5.48
CA HIS A 79 13.85 6.56 -5.24
C HIS A 79 13.72 5.56 -6.39
N PRO A 80 14.80 4.82 -6.76
CA PRO A 80 14.76 3.92 -7.90
C PRO A 80 13.89 2.69 -7.65
N LEU A 81 13.79 2.25 -6.42
CA LEU A 81 13.04 1.09 -5.98
C LEU A 81 12.73 1.18 -4.48
N SER A 82 11.53 0.77 -4.11
CA SER A 82 11.06 0.71 -2.72
C SER A 82 10.19 -0.51 -2.50
N ASP A 83 10.14 -1.04 -1.28
CA ASP A 83 9.15 -2.08 -0.91
C ASP A 83 7.77 -1.47 -0.60
N GLY A 84 7.72 -0.19 -0.33
CA GLY A 84 6.53 0.54 0.10
C GLY A 84 5.47 0.64 -0.99
N GLY A 85 4.30 1.05 -0.60
CA GLY A 85 3.19 1.24 -1.54
C GLY A 85 1.89 1.55 -0.86
N GLN A 86 0.83 1.45 -1.65
CA GLN A 86 -0.52 1.78 -1.28
C GLN A 86 -1.50 0.83 -1.95
N PHE A 87 -2.79 1.00 -1.71
CA PHE A 87 -3.82 0.17 -2.33
C PHE A 87 -3.77 0.18 -3.86
N THR A 88 -3.34 1.27 -4.47
CA THR A 88 -3.13 1.35 -5.94
C THR A 88 -2.17 0.26 -6.41
N GLY A 89 -1.10 -0.01 -5.65
CA GLY A 89 -0.19 -1.10 -5.95
C GLY A 89 -0.82 -2.47 -5.84
N VAL A 90 -1.69 -2.66 -4.85
CA VAL A 90 -2.47 -3.91 -4.72
C VAL A 90 -3.31 -4.15 -5.97
N SER A 91 -4.08 -3.15 -6.40
CA SER A 91 -4.91 -3.27 -7.60
C SER A 91 -4.10 -3.43 -8.87
N ASP A 92 -3.02 -2.64 -9.04
CA ASP A 92 -2.15 -2.71 -10.22
C ASP A 92 -1.56 -4.10 -10.44
N ILE A 93 -1.08 -4.73 -9.38
CA ILE A 93 -0.39 -6.01 -9.47
C ILE A 93 -1.39 -7.15 -9.63
N ILE A 94 -2.44 -7.19 -8.82
CA ILE A 94 -3.41 -8.29 -8.85
C ILE A 94 -4.20 -8.32 -10.16
N GLU A 95 -4.63 -7.18 -10.67
CA GLU A 95 -5.37 -7.13 -11.94
C GLU A 95 -4.54 -7.59 -13.12
N LYS A 96 -3.24 -7.34 -13.11
CA LYS A 96 -2.34 -7.73 -14.19
C LYS A 96 -1.83 -9.17 -14.05
N TYR A 97 -1.47 -9.58 -12.85
CA TYR A 97 -0.75 -10.83 -12.59
C TYR A 97 -1.55 -11.89 -11.81
N GLY A 98 -2.71 -11.54 -11.30
CA GLY A 98 -3.55 -12.45 -10.52
C GLY A 98 -3.03 -12.69 -9.11
N LEU A 99 -3.53 -13.77 -8.51
CA LEU A 99 -3.19 -14.22 -7.15
C LEU A 99 -2.87 -15.70 -7.13
N VAL A 100 -2.06 -16.09 -6.16
CA VAL A 100 -1.81 -17.50 -5.83
C VAL A 100 -1.93 -17.71 -4.32
N PRO A 101 -2.31 -18.92 -3.86
CA PRO A 101 -2.28 -19.25 -2.45
C PRO A 101 -0.83 -19.23 -1.94
N LYS A 102 -0.66 -19.00 -0.63
CA LYS A 102 0.65 -18.92 0.04
C LYS A 102 1.56 -20.12 -0.29
N SER A 103 0.96 -21.32 -0.33
CA SER A 103 1.68 -22.56 -0.59
C SER A 103 2.27 -22.66 -1.99
N ALA A 104 1.75 -21.94 -2.97
CA ALA A 104 2.23 -21.99 -4.35
C ALA A 104 3.54 -21.21 -4.56
N MET A 105 3.77 -20.16 -3.77
CA MET A 105 5.04 -19.42 -3.75
C MET A 105 5.30 -18.88 -2.33
N VAL A 106 6.07 -19.62 -1.56
CA VAL A 106 6.37 -19.31 -0.16
C VAL A 106 7.37 -18.14 -0.04
N GLU A 107 7.44 -17.57 1.16
CA GLU A 107 8.44 -16.55 1.48
C GLU A 107 9.85 -17.13 1.39
N THR A 108 10.81 -16.25 1.08
CA THR A 108 12.25 -16.53 1.09
C THR A 108 12.92 -15.69 2.17
N PHE A 109 14.18 -15.99 2.47
CA PHE A 109 14.96 -15.14 3.37
C PHE A 109 14.98 -13.68 2.89
N SER A 110 15.14 -13.46 1.58
CA SER A 110 15.20 -12.10 1.02
C SER A 110 13.86 -11.39 1.03
N SER A 111 12.73 -12.09 0.86
CA SER A 111 11.41 -11.46 0.98
C SER A 111 11.07 -11.07 2.42
N GLU A 112 11.58 -11.83 3.39
CA GLU A 112 11.44 -11.53 4.81
C GLU A 112 12.49 -10.53 5.34
N ASN A 113 13.53 -10.23 4.54
CA ASN A 113 14.63 -9.32 4.87
C ASN A 113 15.04 -8.54 3.60
N THR A 114 14.20 -7.63 3.16
CA THR A 114 14.28 -7.00 1.83
C THR A 114 15.41 -6.00 1.67
N GLY A 115 15.91 -5.41 2.74
CA GLY A 115 16.85 -4.28 2.69
C GLY A 115 18.09 -4.51 1.82
N LYS A 116 18.72 -5.69 1.92
CA LYS A 116 19.92 -5.98 1.11
C LYS A 116 19.59 -6.13 -0.38
N MET A 117 18.52 -6.85 -0.68
CA MET A 117 18.03 -7.06 -2.05
C MET A 117 17.66 -5.71 -2.69
N SER A 118 16.84 -4.92 -2.00
CA SER A 118 16.39 -3.61 -2.49
C SER A 118 17.54 -2.66 -2.76
N ASN A 119 18.56 -2.63 -1.87
CA ASN A 119 19.74 -1.81 -2.07
C ASN A 119 20.56 -2.24 -3.31
N LEU A 120 20.75 -3.53 -3.53
CA LEU A 120 21.52 -4.02 -4.67
C LEU A 120 20.80 -3.79 -6.01
N ILE A 121 19.50 -4.05 -6.06
CA ILE A 121 18.68 -3.78 -7.25
C ILE A 121 18.60 -2.26 -7.50
N GLY A 122 18.37 -1.46 -6.46
CA GLY A 122 18.35 -0.01 -6.58
C GLY A 122 19.67 0.56 -7.11
N LEU A 123 20.81 0.04 -6.65
CA LEU A 123 22.12 0.45 -7.16
C LEU A 123 22.29 0.09 -8.65
N LYS A 124 21.86 -1.10 -9.06
CA LYS A 124 21.88 -1.51 -10.46
C LYS A 124 20.95 -0.67 -11.33
N LEU A 125 19.76 -0.31 -10.82
CA LEU A 125 18.83 0.58 -11.52
C LEU A 125 19.42 1.99 -11.72
N LYS A 126 20.12 2.54 -10.74
CA LYS A 126 20.81 3.84 -10.90
C LYS A 126 21.87 3.78 -12.00
N GLU A 127 22.67 2.71 -12.06
CA GLU A 127 23.65 2.47 -13.12
C GLU A 127 22.95 2.40 -14.49
N PHE A 128 21.90 1.63 -14.61
CA PHE A 128 21.11 1.51 -15.84
C PHE A 128 20.46 2.84 -16.23
N GLY A 129 19.96 3.60 -15.27
CA GLY A 129 19.40 4.92 -15.51
C GLY A 129 20.40 5.89 -16.12
N LEU A 130 21.65 5.89 -15.62
CA LEU A 130 22.73 6.70 -16.21
C LEU A 130 23.05 6.25 -17.64
N GLN A 131 23.15 4.94 -17.88
CA GLN A 131 23.40 4.40 -19.22
C GLN A 131 22.28 4.79 -20.23
N LEU A 132 21.02 4.77 -19.81
CA LEU A 132 19.91 5.23 -20.65
C LEU A 132 19.98 6.72 -20.95
N ARG A 133 20.32 7.54 -19.98
CA ARG A 133 20.50 8.98 -20.18
C ARG A 133 21.66 9.31 -21.12
N GLU A 134 22.79 8.62 -20.96
CA GLU A 134 23.95 8.74 -21.86
C GLU A 134 23.61 8.32 -23.30
N ALA A 135 22.91 7.21 -23.47
CA ALA A 135 22.46 6.75 -24.77
C ALA A 135 21.49 7.76 -25.43
N ALA A 136 20.55 8.31 -24.67
CA ALA A 136 19.64 9.34 -25.18
C ALA A 136 20.39 10.62 -25.58
N ALA A 137 21.35 11.07 -24.79
CA ALA A 137 22.20 12.22 -25.11
C ALA A 137 23.07 12.00 -26.35
N ALA A 138 23.47 10.76 -26.62
CA ALA A 138 24.19 10.36 -27.82
C ALA A 138 23.29 10.21 -29.06
N GLY A 139 21.98 10.48 -28.95
CA GLY A 139 21.04 10.44 -30.06
C GLY A 139 20.47 9.05 -30.38
N VAL A 140 20.58 8.09 -29.46
CA VAL A 140 19.95 6.78 -29.61
C VAL A 140 18.43 6.96 -29.69
N LYS A 141 17.83 6.33 -30.70
CA LYS A 141 16.39 6.47 -31.00
C LYS A 141 15.51 5.84 -29.91
N PRO A 142 14.30 6.35 -29.66
CA PRO A 142 13.39 5.81 -28.65
C PRO A 142 13.16 4.30 -28.72
N VAL A 143 13.00 3.74 -29.92
CA VAL A 143 12.85 2.28 -30.10
C VAL A 143 14.06 1.49 -29.59
N GLU A 144 15.27 2.00 -29.78
CA GLU A 144 16.49 1.34 -29.30
C GLU A 144 16.67 1.53 -27.78
N LEU A 145 16.22 2.66 -27.22
CA LEU A 145 16.17 2.85 -25.77
C LEU A 145 15.22 1.84 -25.11
N GLU A 146 14.04 1.58 -25.70
CA GLU A 146 13.11 0.56 -25.23
C GLU A 146 13.74 -0.86 -25.27
N LYS A 147 14.47 -1.19 -26.32
CA LYS A 147 15.20 -2.48 -26.39
C LYS A 147 16.27 -2.59 -25.30
N LYS A 148 17.00 -1.50 -25.03
CA LYS A 148 17.98 -1.46 -23.94
C LYS A 148 17.29 -1.65 -22.58
N LYS A 149 16.19 -0.94 -22.34
CA LYS A 149 15.38 -1.10 -21.13
C LYS A 149 14.91 -2.54 -20.94
N THR A 150 14.42 -3.19 -21.99
CA THR A 150 13.96 -4.58 -21.93
C THR A 150 15.10 -5.54 -21.50
N LYS A 151 16.32 -5.36 -22.02
CA LYS A 151 17.49 -6.13 -21.57
C LYS A 151 17.85 -5.87 -20.11
N MET A 152 17.77 -4.61 -19.68
CA MET A 152 18.01 -4.21 -18.29
C MET A 152 16.98 -4.85 -17.35
N LEU A 153 15.71 -4.88 -17.75
CA LEU A 153 14.65 -5.58 -17.00
C LEU A 153 14.90 -7.09 -16.92
N GLY A 154 15.48 -7.70 -17.96
CA GLY A 154 15.92 -9.09 -17.89
C GLY A 154 16.97 -9.34 -16.80
N THR A 155 17.88 -8.39 -16.59
CA THR A 155 18.85 -8.45 -15.49
C THR A 155 18.15 -8.33 -14.14
N VAL A 156 17.22 -7.39 -13.99
CA VAL A 156 16.43 -7.22 -12.77
C VAL A 156 15.59 -8.46 -12.48
N TYR A 157 14.94 -9.03 -13.49
CA TYR A 157 14.17 -10.28 -13.37
C TYR A 157 15.05 -11.40 -12.80
N ARG A 158 16.25 -11.58 -13.33
CA ARG A 158 17.20 -12.57 -12.82
C ARG A 158 17.58 -12.31 -11.35
N MET A 159 17.82 -11.07 -10.97
CA MET A 159 18.12 -10.71 -9.58
C MET A 159 16.94 -11.04 -8.66
N LEU A 160 15.71 -10.79 -9.11
CA LEU A 160 14.49 -11.14 -8.38
C LEU A 160 14.32 -12.66 -8.25
N VAL A 161 14.55 -13.43 -9.30
CA VAL A 161 14.52 -14.91 -9.24
C VAL A 161 15.52 -15.45 -8.22
N LEU A 162 16.74 -14.91 -8.19
CA LEU A 162 17.80 -15.33 -7.25
C LEU A 162 17.44 -15.00 -5.78
N THR A 163 16.62 -14.02 -5.54
CA THR A 163 16.28 -13.55 -4.19
C THR A 163 14.92 -14.00 -3.71
N LEU A 164 13.91 -14.00 -4.57
CA LEU A 164 12.51 -14.28 -4.25
C LEU A 164 12.01 -15.63 -4.77
N GLY A 165 12.78 -16.30 -5.63
CA GLY A 165 12.34 -17.47 -6.37
C GLY A 165 11.63 -17.11 -7.67
N GLU A 166 11.52 -18.09 -8.56
CA GLU A 166 10.79 -17.90 -9.82
C GLU A 166 9.28 -17.92 -9.59
N PRO A 167 8.53 -16.92 -10.07
CA PRO A 167 7.08 -16.90 -9.88
C PRO A 167 6.40 -18.02 -10.66
N VAL A 168 5.43 -18.66 -10.03
CA VAL A 168 4.69 -19.78 -10.65
C VAL A 168 3.80 -19.28 -11.79
N SER A 169 3.74 -20.07 -12.86
CA SER A 169 2.82 -19.83 -13.99
C SER A 169 1.52 -20.62 -13.85
N THR A 170 1.60 -21.80 -13.23
CA THR A 170 0.44 -22.67 -12.92
C THR A 170 0.66 -23.31 -11.55
N PHE A 171 -0.43 -23.70 -10.90
CA PHE A 171 -0.41 -24.43 -9.64
C PHE A 171 -1.71 -25.21 -9.47
N THR A 172 -1.66 -26.26 -8.66
CA THR A 172 -2.86 -27.06 -8.33
C THR A 172 -3.40 -26.62 -6.98
N TRP A 173 -4.71 -26.41 -6.91
CA TRP A 173 -5.39 -26.02 -5.68
C TRP A 173 -6.82 -26.57 -5.62
N SER A 174 -7.37 -26.75 -4.41
CA SER A 174 -8.75 -27.17 -4.18
C SER A 174 -9.39 -26.38 -3.05
N LEU A 175 -10.65 -26.02 -3.20
CA LEU A 175 -11.48 -25.61 -2.07
C LEU A 175 -11.64 -26.78 -1.09
N LYS A 176 -11.83 -26.49 0.19
CA LYS A 176 -12.09 -27.49 1.23
C LYS A 176 -13.17 -28.48 0.80
N GLY A 177 -12.79 -29.75 0.70
CA GLY A 177 -13.69 -30.83 0.28
C GLY A 177 -13.99 -30.90 -1.21
N GLY A 178 -13.35 -30.06 -2.03
CA GLY A 178 -13.50 -30.05 -3.48
C GLY A 178 -12.42 -30.83 -4.22
N GLU A 179 -12.63 -31.02 -5.52
CA GLU A 179 -11.65 -31.63 -6.42
C GLU A 179 -10.49 -30.63 -6.70
N ALA A 180 -9.26 -31.15 -6.73
CA ALA A 180 -8.09 -30.34 -7.07
C ALA A 180 -8.09 -30.01 -8.56
N LYS A 181 -7.87 -28.75 -8.89
CA LYS A 181 -7.78 -28.22 -10.26
C LYS A 181 -6.49 -27.46 -10.45
N GLU A 182 -6.04 -27.42 -11.70
CA GLU A 182 -4.93 -26.55 -12.11
C GLU A 182 -5.44 -25.14 -12.42
N TYR A 183 -4.72 -24.16 -11.93
CA TYR A 183 -5.00 -22.74 -12.14
C TYR A 183 -3.78 -22.00 -12.66
N THR A 184 -3.99 -20.97 -13.46
CA THR A 184 -3.07 -19.85 -13.59
C THR A 184 -3.38 -18.83 -12.49
N PRO A 185 -2.45 -17.95 -12.11
CA PRO A 185 -2.72 -16.91 -11.12
C PRO A 185 -3.92 -16.03 -11.48
N VAL A 186 -4.07 -15.69 -12.76
CA VAL A 186 -5.18 -14.87 -13.26
C VAL A 186 -6.51 -15.64 -13.21
N SER A 187 -6.53 -16.91 -13.60
CA SER A 187 -7.76 -17.72 -13.55
C SER A 187 -8.22 -17.97 -12.11
N PHE A 188 -7.28 -18.17 -11.20
CA PHE A 188 -7.57 -18.31 -9.77
C PHE A 188 -8.21 -17.03 -9.19
N TYR A 189 -7.61 -15.89 -9.46
CA TYR A 189 -8.17 -14.62 -9.01
C TYR A 189 -9.58 -14.38 -9.55
N LYS A 190 -9.79 -14.60 -10.85
CA LYS A 190 -11.11 -14.43 -11.48
C LYS A 190 -12.18 -15.35 -10.92
N GLU A 191 -11.85 -16.61 -10.66
CA GLU A 191 -12.83 -17.59 -10.14
C GLU A 191 -13.22 -17.26 -8.69
N PHE A 192 -12.28 -16.98 -7.83
CA PHE A 192 -12.53 -16.90 -6.38
C PHE A 192 -12.87 -15.51 -5.88
N LEU A 193 -12.31 -14.46 -6.46
CA LEU A 193 -12.56 -13.07 -6.10
C LEU A 193 -13.24 -12.30 -7.22
N GLY A 194 -12.58 -12.16 -8.35
CA GLY A 194 -13.13 -11.52 -9.55
C GLY A 194 -13.50 -10.05 -9.37
N ASN A 195 -12.95 -9.39 -8.36
CA ASN A 195 -13.27 -8.00 -8.04
C ASN A 195 -12.62 -7.06 -9.05
N ASP A 196 -13.33 -6.00 -9.41
CA ASP A 196 -12.72 -4.86 -10.09
C ASP A 196 -12.10 -3.94 -9.02
N LEU A 197 -10.82 -4.18 -8.70
CA LEU A 197 -10.12 -3.47 -7.65
C LEU A 197 -9.91 -1.99 -7.98
N THR A 198 -9.77 -1.67 -9.25
CA THR A 198 -9.59 -0.28 -9.72
C THR A 198 -10.86 0.53 -9.60
N ASN A 199 -12.02 -0.04 -9.93
CA ASN A 199 -13.26 0.71 -10.06
C ASN A 199 -14.25 0.53 -8.91
N ASN A 200 -14.14 -0.54 -8.10
CA ASN A 200 -15.07 -0.80 -6.99
C ASN A 200 -14.65 -0.22 -5.65
N TYR A 201 -13.46 0.33 -5.57
CA TYR A 201 -12.91 0.92 -4.35
C TYR A 201 -12.67 2.41 -4.49
N VAL A 202 -12.83 3.13 -3.40
CA VAL A 202 -12.57 4.57 -3.31
C VAL A 202 -11.51 4.82 -2.25
N MET A 203 -10.47 5.52 -2.65
CA MET A 203 -9.40 5.94 -1.75
C MET A 203 -9.78 7.27 -1.11
N LEU A 204 -9.97 7.25 0.20
CA LEU A 204 -10.34 8.39 1.02
C LEU A 204 -9.13 8.82 1.85
N MET A 205 -8.97 10.12 2.04
CA MET A 205 -7.90 10.68 2.84
C MET A 205 -8.41 11.80 3.73
N ASN A 206 -7.87 11.90 4.93
CA ASN A 206 -7.99 13.07 5.79
C ASN A 206 -6.67 13.82 5.84
N ASP A 207 -6.57 14.85 5.02
CA ASP A 207 -5.45 15.78 4.98
C ASP A 207 -5.96 17.20 5.23
N PRO A 208 -5.97 17.68 6.49
CA PRO A 208 -6.46 19.02 6.82
C PRO A 208 -5.55 20.15 6.34
N SER A 209 -4.39 19.84 5.76
CA SER A 209 -3.52 20.86 5.15
C SER A 209 -4.02 21.32 3.77
N ARG A 210 -5.01 20.62 3.22
CA ARG A 210 -5.62 20.87 1.90
C ARG A 210 -7.12 20.99 1.97
N GLU A 211 -7.70 21.53 0.91
CA GLU A 211 -9.14 21.72 0.81
C GLU A 211 -9.87 20.37 0.81
N PHE A 212 -10.89 20.25 1.66
CA PHE A 212 -11.79 19.10 1.69
C PHE A 212 -12.76 19.09 0.52
N TYR A 213 -13.35 17.93 0.23
CA TYR A 213 -14.28 17.68 -0.87
C TYR A 213 -13.68 17.96 -2.25
N LYS A 214 -12.37 17.70 -2.36
CA LYS A 214 -11.61 17.74 -3.61
C LYS A 214 -10.97 16.41 -3.88
N CYS A 215 -10.74 16.15 -5.17
CA CYS A 215 -10.00 15.00 -5.66
C CYS A 215 -8.55 15.41 -5.95
N TYR A 216 -7.61 14.63 -5.44
CA TYR A 216 -6.17 14.86 -5.63
C TYR A 216 -5.54 13.65 -6.28
N GLU A 217 -4.58 13.88 -7.18
CA GLU A 217 -3.78 12.86 -7.84
C GLU A 217 -2.31 13.12 -7.57
N ILE A 218 -1.59 12.08 -7.12
CA ILE A 218 -0.16 12.18 -6.86
C ILE A 218 0.60 11.77 -8.11
N ASP A 219 1.44 12.67 -8.59
CA ASP A 219 2.23 12.42 -9.78
C ASP A 219 3.21 11.27 -9.55
N PHE A 220 3.27 10.35 -10.50
CA PHE A 220 4.16 9.20 -10.46
C PHE A 220 3.89 8.18 -9.33
N ASP A 221 2.83 8.34 -8.55
CA ASP A 221 2.48 7.39 -7.48
C ASP A 221 1.61 6.26 -8.02
N ARG A 222 2.26 5.33 -8.68
CA ARG A 222 1.72 4.08 -9.21
C ARG A 222 2.80 3.01 -9.22
N HIS A 223 2.41 1.76 -9.29
CA HIS A 223 3.35 0.63 -9.22
C HIS A 223 3.77 0.10 -10.58
N ARG A 224 3.04 0.40 -11.64
CA ARG A 224 3.38 0.04 -13.02
C ARG A 224 3.23 1.24 -13.96
N TYR A 225 4.01 1.28 -15.03
CA TYR A 225 4.01 2.41 -15.95
C TYR A 225 2.64 2.63 -16.63
N ASP A 226 1.97 1.56 -17.01
CA ASP A 226 0.63 1.54 -17.61
C ASP A 226 -0.51 1.57 -16.58
N GLY A 227 -0.19 1.74 -15.30
CA GLY A 227 -1.15 1.90 -14.22
C GLY A 227 -1.66 3.33 -14.08
N LYS A 228 -2.51 3.55 -13.08
CA LYS A 228 -3.04 4.88 -12.73
C LYS A 228 -2.31 5.42 -11.52
N ASN A 229 -2.03 6.72 -11.54
CA ASN A 229 -1.54 7.42 -10.36
C ASN A 229 -2.56 7.31 -9.23
N TRP A 230 -2.07 7.25 -8.01
CA TRP A 230 -2.94 7.29 -6.86
C TRP A 230 -3.77 8.56 -6.83
N THR A 231 -5.09 8.36 -6.69
CA THR A 231 -6.08 9.42 -6.66
C THR A 231 -6.95 9.23 -5.43
N TYR A 232 -7.17 10.28 -4.67
CA TYR A 232 -7.97 10.21 -3.47
C TYR A 232 -8.97 11.37 -3.34
N VAL A 233 -10.04 11.13 -2.60
CA VAL A 233 -10.96 12.18 -2.16
C VAL A 233 -10.56 12.60 -0.75
N ASN A 234 -10.31 13.90 -0.57
CA ASN A 234 -9.98 14.46 0.74
C ASN A 234 -11.25 14.85 1.49
N LEU A 235 -11.46 14.25 2.65
CA LEU A 235 -12.68 14.41 3.44
C LEU A 235 -12.39 14.84 4.89
N PRO A 236 -13.31 15.59 5.52
CA PRO A 236 -13.32 15.71 6.98
C PRO A 236 -13.36 14.33 7.65
N ILE A 237 -12.78 14.23 8.84
CA ILE A 237 -12.67 12.95 9.54
C ILE A 237 -14.02 12.30 9.83
N GLU A 238 -15.04 13.09 10.13
CA GLU A 238 -16.38 12.58 10.44
C GLU A 238 -17.00 11.85 9.24
N ASP A 239 -16.82 12.36 8.02
CA ASP A 239 -17.32 11.69 6.81
C ASP A 239 -16.62 10.33 6.60
N ILE A 240 -15.32 10.24 6.88
CA ILE A 240 -14.58 8.99 6.82
C ILE A 240 -15.08 8.00 7.88
N LYS A 241 -15.31 8.45 9.11
CA LYS A 241 -15.86 7.60 10.18
C LYS A 241 -17.21 7.00 9.81
N GLU A 242 -18.10 7.78 9.24
CA GLU A 242 -19.42 7.30 8.80
C GLU A 242 -19.29 6.17 7.75
N ILE A 243 -18.42 6.36 6.75
CA ILE A 243 -18.14 5.35 5.71
C ILE A 243 -17.52 4.09 6.33
N ALA A 244 -16.55 4.26 7.21
CA ALA A 244 -15.89 3.15 7.89
C ALA A 244 -16.85 2.35 8.77
N ILE A 245 -17.71 3.02 9.53
CA ILE A 245 -18.74 2.38 10.36
C ILE A 245 -19.72 1.60 9.48
N ALA A 246 -20.17 2.16 8.36
CA ALA A 246 -21.08 1.49 7.43
C ALA A 246 -20.45 0.19 6.87
N SER A 247 -19.19 0.24 6.47
CA SER A 247 -18.45 -0.93 5.99
C SER A 247 -18.30 -2.02 7.06
N ILE A 248 -17.93 -1.64 8.28
CA ILE A 248 -17.75 -2.59 9.39
C ILE A 248 -19.09 -3.23 9.80
N LYS A 249 -20.18 -2.47 9.83
CA LYS A 249 -21.52 -2.99 10.12
C LYS A 249 -21.97 -4.04 9.08
N ASP A 250 -21.53 -3.92 7.84
CA ASP A 250 -21.77 -4.89 6.78
C ASP A 250 -20.67 -5.97 6.72
N SER A 251 -19.93 -6.16 7.81
CA SER A 251 -18.87 -7.16 7.95
C SER A 251 -17.77 -7.09 6.88
N THR A 252 -17.46 -5.91 6.37
CA THR A 252 -16.43 -5.69 5.36
C THR A 252 -15.24 -4.96 5.95
N MET A 253 -14.06 -5.58 5.86
CA MET A 253 -12.78 -4.96 6.26
C MET A 253 -12.32 -3.93 5.23
N MET A 254 -11.52 -2.98 5.70
CA MET A 254 -10.96 -1.93 4.84
C MET A 254 -9.45 -1.83 4.97
N TYR A 255 -8.82 -1.40 3.90
CA TYR A 255 -7.44 -0.94 3.92
C TYR A 255 -7.41 0.39 4.69
N PHE A 256 -6.51 0.48 5.66
CA PHE A 256 -6.35 1.63 6.55
C PHE A 256 -4.88 1.98 6.66
N SER A 257 -4.54 3.27 6.66
CA SER A 257 -3.17 3.70 6.91
C SER A 257 -3.08 4.88 7.85
N CYS A 258 -1.99 4.93 8.61
CA CYS A 258 -1.81 5.84 9.73
C CYS A 258 -0.32 6.07 10.05
N ASP A 259 -0.05 6.97 10.97
CA ASP A 259 1.28 7.16 11.57
C ASP A 259 1.41 6.28 12.83
N VAL A 260 1.65 4.99 12.63
CA VAL A 260 1.55 3.96 13.67
C VAL A 260 2.50 4.14 14.85
N GLY A 261 3.66 4.75 14.63
CA GLY A 261 4.65 4.96 15.70
C GLY A 261 4.26 6.02 16.73
N LYS A 262 3.26 6.84 16.44
CA LYS A 262 2.85 7.91 17.34
C LYS A 262 2.01 7.38 18.50
N PHE A 263 2.50 7.59 19.72
CA PHE A 263 1.82 7.20 20.95
C PHE A 263 1.40 5.72 21.00
N LEU A 264 2.21 4.84 20.38
CA LEU A 264 2.00 3.40 20.43
C LEU A 264 2.58 2.81 21.73
N ASP A 265 1.73 2.18 22.53
CA ASP A 265 2.17 1.20 23.53
C ASP A 265 2.19 -0.18 22.91
N SER A 266 3.36 -0.61 22.44
CA SER A 266 3.51 -1.86 21.70
C SER A 266 3.22 -3.11 22.55
N LYS A 267 3.44 -3.05 23.87
CA LYS A 267 3.17 -4.18 24.78
C LYS A 267 1.68 -4.42 24.96
N ARG A 268 0.91 -3.35 25.10
CA ARG A 268 -0.56 -3.44 25.22
C ARG A 268 -1.26 -3.51 23.86
N GLY A 269 -0.59 -3.15 22.78
CA GLY A 269 -1.21 -3.01 21.47
C GLY A 269 -2.21 -1.85 21.44
N LEU A 270 -1.90 -0.75 22.12
CA LEU A 270 -2.78 0.39 22.28
C LEU A 270 -2.19 1.65 21.64
N LEU A 271 -2.97 2.28 20.79
CA LEU A 271 -2.71 3.58 20.17
C LEU A 271 -3.63 4.62 20.83
N ASP A 272 -3.04 5.49 21.64
CA ASP A 272 -3.78 6.51 22.40
C ASP A 272 -2.86 7.70 22.64
N PRO A 273 -3.27 8.95 22.31
CA PRO A 273 -2.47 10.14 22.62
C PRO A 273 -2.15 10.28 24.10
N ASP A 274 -2.94 9.67 24.97
CA ASP A 274 -2.76 9.73 26.42
C ASP A 274 -1.82 8.62 26.97
N ASN A 275 -1.22 7.78 26.10
CA ASN A 275 -0.25 6.75 26.52
C ASN A 275 1.01 7.34 27.16
N TYR A 276 1.43 8.54 26.75
CA TYR A 276 2.68 9.19 27.18
C TYR A 276 2.43 10.66 27.47
N ASP A 277 2.85 11.11 28.65
CA ASP A 277 2.79 12.51 29.07
C ASP A 277 4.15 13.20 28.84
N TYR A 278 4.44 13.51 27.58
CA TYR A 278 5.68 14.19 27.21
C TYR A 278 5.72 15.65 27.68
N GLU A 279 4.57 16.29 27.83
CA GLU A 279 4.50 17.69 28.28
C GLU A 279 4.99 17.82 29.72
N SER A 280 4.51 16.98 30.61
CA SER A 280 5.00 16.93 31.99
C SER A 280 6.48 16.51 32.07
N LEU A 281 6.88 15.53 31.27
CA LEU A 281 8.25 15.04 31.24
C LEU A 281 9.25 16.12 30.82
N MET A 282 8.91 16.90 29.80
CA MET A 282 9.80 17.90 29.21
C MET A 282 9.57 19.32 29.74
N GLY A 283 8.51 19.53 30.51
CA GLY A 283 8.15 20.84 31.07
C GLY A 283 7.76 21.89 30.04
N THR A 284 7.18 21.44 28.92
CA THR A 284 6.72 22.31 27.83
C THR A 284 5.53 21.67 27.10
N THR A 285 4.81 22.45 26.30
CA THR A 285 3.70 21.97 25.51
C THR A 285 4.14 21.56 24.11
N PHE A 286 3.38 20.64 23.48
CA PHE A 286 3.54 20.21 22.09
C PHE A 286 2.23 20.47 21.34
N GLY A 287 2.03 21.72 20.93
CA GLY A 287 0.74 22.26 20.52
C GLY A 287 0.43 22.20 19.01
N MET A 288 1.23 21.51 18.18
CA MET A 288 0.91 21.40 16.76
C MET A 288 -0.33 20.52 16.54
N ASP A 289 -1.28 21.05 15.76
CA ASP A 289 -2.41 20.27 15.25
C ASP A 289 -1.99 19.34 14.09
N LYS A 290 -2.91 18.50 13.61
CA LYS A 290 -2.68 17.56 12.53
C LYS A 290 -2.19 18.24 11.24
N LYS A 291 -2.79 19.37 10.86
CA LYS A 291 -2.37 20.18 9.72
C LYS A 291 -0.92 20.62 9.84
N GLN A 292 -0.56 21.19 10.99
CA GLN A 292 0.78 21.69 11.25
C GLN A 292 1.82 20.56 11.28
N ARG A 293 1.48 19.39 11.84
CA ARG A 293 2.36 18.22 11.81
C ARG A 293 2.64 17.73 10.40
N ILE A 294 1.63 17.74 9.53
CA ILE A 294 1.81 17.39 8.11
C ILE A 294 2.73 18.41 7.42
N GLN A 295 2.44 19.70 7.59
CA GLN A 295 3.19 20.78 6.94
C GLN A 295 4.67 20.86 7.37
N THR A 296 4.98 20.37 8.56
CA THR A 296 6.33 20.36 9.12
C THR A 296 7.03 19.00 9.01
N PHE A 297 6.45 18.05 8.28
CA PHE A 297 6.96 16.68 8.12
C PHE A 297 7.11 15.92 9.46
N SER A 298 6.37 16.35 10.48
CA SER A 298 6.39 15.69 11.80
C SER A 298 5.49 14.45 11.86
N SER A 299 4.54 14.32 10.96
CA SER A 299 3.63 13.19 10.86
C SER A 299 3.21 12.96 9.42
N GLY A 300 3.11 11.73 9.04
CA GLY A 300 2.65 11.25 7.74
C GLY A 300 2.25 9.79 7.82
N SER A 301 1.67 9.26 6.77
CA SER A 301 1.31 7.83 6.76
C SER A 301 2.56 6.98 6.71
N SER A 302 2.75 6.14 7.72
CA SER A 302 3.94 5.29 7.87
C SER A 302 3.62 3.79 7.82
N HIS A 303 2.35 3.40 7.95
CA HIS A 303 1.99 2.00 8.04
C HIS A 303 0.55 1.75 7.60
N ALA A 304 0.33 0.61 6.95
CA ALA A 304 -1.00 0.13 6.58
C ALA A 304 -1.41 -1.08 7.43
N MET A 305 -2.68 -1.13 7.79
CA MET A 305 -3.30 -2.22 8.55
C MET A 305 -4.75 -2.43 8.08
N THR A 306 -5.36 -3.54 8.46
CA THR A 306 -6.74 -3.85 8.09
C THR A 306 -7.70 -3.34 9.17
N LEU A 307 -8.51 -2.34 8.86
CA LEU A 307 -9.55 -1.83 9.77
C LEU A 307 -10.72 -2.80 9.82
N MET A 308 -11.00 -3.35 10.99
CA MET A 308 -11.89 -4.50 11.12
C MET A 308 -13.03 -4.34 12.13
N ALA A 309 -12.91 -3.45 13.11
CA ALA A 309 -13.93 -3.33 14.16
C ALA A 309 -13.98 -1.91 14.73
N VAL A 310 -15.14 -1.56 15.29
CA VAL A 310 -15.40 -0.30 15.98
C VAL A 310 -16.27 -0.57 17.21
N ASP A 311 -15.96 0.08 18.32
CA ASP A 311 -16.80 0.14 19.51
C ASP A 311 -17.56 1.47 19.51
N LEU A 312 -18.88 1.40 19.50
CA LEU A 312 -19.77 2.55 19.49
C LEU A 312 -20.41 2.78 20.86
N ASP A 313 -20.60 4.03 21.21
CA ASP A 313 -21.39 4.41 22.37
C ASP A 313 -22.92 4.24 22.10
N LYS A 314 -23.74 4.53 23.11
CA LYS A 314 -25.20 4.44 22.99
C LYS A 314 -25.81 5.38 21.94
N ALA A 315 -25.09 6.46 21.60
CA ALA A 315 -25.49 7.43 20.59
C ALA A 315 -24.95 7.05 19.17
N GLY A 316 -24.26 5.91 19.05
CA GLY A 316 -23.68 5.45 17.80
C GLY A 316 -22.36 6.12 17.42
N LYS A 317 -21.73 6.85 18.35
CA LYS A 317 -20.42 7.49 18.12
C LYS A 317 -19.28 6.53 18.43
N PRO A 318 -18.20 6.54 17.64
CA PRO A 318 -17.06 5.67 17.89
C PRO A 318 -16.31 6.08 19.16
N LYS A 319 -15.89 5.08 19.92
CA LYS A 319 -15.04 5.21 21.13
C LYS A 319 -13.64 4.71 20.85
N LYS A 320 -13.53 3.60 20.15
CA LYS A 320 -12.27 2.95 19.77
C LYS A 320 -12.47 2.07 18.55
N TRP A 321 -11.35 1.80 17.90
CA TRP A 321 -11.26 1.02 16.66
C TRP A 321 -10.25 -0.12 16.84
N MET A 322 -10.39 -1.15 16.03
CA MET A 322 -9.45 -2.26 16.02
C MET A 322 -8.96 -2.52 14.60
N VAL A 323 -7.65 -2.73 14.49
CA VAL A 323 -6.98 -3.08 13.25
C VAL A 323 -6.26 -4.41 13.38
N GLU A 324 -6.26 -5.22 12.32
CA GLU A 324 -5.39 -6.36 12.15
C GLU A 324 -4.07 -5.89 11.58
N ASN A 325 -2.96 -6.19 12.28
CA ASN A 325 -1.62 -5.84 11.86
C ASN A 325 -0.93 -7.04 11.17
N SER A 326 0.22 -6.80 10.58
CA SER A 326 1.08 -7.79 9.92
C SER A 326 2.47 -7.89 10.56
N TRP A 327 2.52 -7.91 11.88
CA TRP A 327 3.75 -8.06 12.68
C TRP A 327 3.78 -9.34 13.51
N GLY A 328 3.03 -10.35 13.07
CA GLY A 328 2.92 -11.62 13.79
C GLY A 328 1.97 -11.59 14.98
N SER A 329 1.53 -12.77 15.40
CA SER A 329 0.52 -12.93 16.46
C SER A 329 1.01 -12.57 17.86
N ALA A 330 2.33 -12.52 18.08
CA ALA A 330 2.93 -12.14 19.35
C ALA A 330 2.98 -10.62 19.56
N SER A 331 2.80 -9.83 18.49
CA SER A 331 2.85 -8.38 18.55
C SER A 331 1.48 -7.80 18.96
N GLY A 332 1.50 -6.74 19.76
CA GLY A 332 0.30 -6.04 20.20
C GLY A 332 -0.67 -6.96 20.97
N TYR A 333 -1.97 -6.75 20.70
CA TYR A 333 -3.01 -7.61 21.26
C TYR A 333 -3.30 -8.77 20.30
N ARG A 334 -2.57 -9.89 20.43
CA ARG A 334 -2.72 -11.07 19.56
C ARG A 334 -2.65 -10.74 18.07
N GLY A 335 -1.68 -9.91 17.67
CA GLY A 335 -1.52 -9.45 16.28
C GLY A 335 -2.37 -8.26 15.89
N HIS A 336 -3.15 -7.69 16.80
CA HIS A 336 -4.01 -6.54 16.56
C HIS A 336 -3.53 -5.31 17.35
N LEU A 337 -3.94 -4.14 16.88
CA LEU A 337 -3.84 -2.90 17.63
C LEU A 337 -5.24 -2.33 17.86
N ILE A 338 -5.43 -1.74 19.03
CA ILE A 338 -6.63 -1.01 19.39
C ILE A 338 -6.26 0.48 19.46
N MET A 339 -7.04 1.32 18.80
CA MET A 339 -6.84 2.76 18.84
C MET A 339 -8.07 3.46 19.41
N THR A 340 -7.84 4.47 20.23
CA THR A 340 -8.92 5.36 20.69
C THR A 340 -9.42 6.20 19.53
N ASP A 341 -10.66 6.67 19.60
CA ASP A 341 -11.21 7.56 18.57
C ASP A 341 -10.44 8.87 18.46
N LYS A 342 -9.94 9.38 19.60
CA LYS A 342 -9.04 10.53 19.66
C LYS A 342 -7.74 10.31 18.86
N TRP A 343 -7.16 9.11 18.98
CA TRP A 343 -5.98 8.77 18.18
C TRP A 343 -6.30 8.63 16.68
N PHE A 344 -7.44 8.06 16.36
CA PHE A 344 -7.94 7.97 14.99
C PHE A 344 -8.04 9.36 14.34
N ASP A 345 -8.58 10.35 15.05
CA ASP A 345 -8.67 11.72 14.56
C ASP A 345 -7.30 12.33 14.22
N GLU A 346 -6.31 12.07 15.04
CA GLU A 346 -5.02 12.74 14.96
C GLU A 346 -4.04 12.06 14.00
N TYR A 347 -4.07 10.73 13.86
CA TYR A 347 -3.00 9.97 13.20
C TYR A 347 -3.45 9.01 12.11
N MET A 348 -4.74 8.88 11.83
CA MET A 348 -5.20 8.20 10.63
C MET A 348 -5.04 9.12 9.41
N PHE A 349 -4.75 8.54 8.26
CA PHE A 349 -4.64 9.29 7.02
C PHE A 349 -5.52 8.76 5.91
N ARG A 350 -5.60 7.44 5.72
CA ARG A 350 -6.27 6.83 4.57
C ARG A 350 -7.18 5.70 4.96
N VAL A 351 -8.30 5.62 4.27
CA VAL A 351 -9.20 4.47 4.26
C VAL A 351 -9.58 4.18 2.83
N VAL A 352 -9.49 2.92 2.42
CA VAL A 352 -9.99 2.47 1.13
C VAL A 352 -11.24 1.65 1.37
N ALA A 353 -12.36 2.14 0.87
CA ALA A 353 -13.67 1.54 1.07
C ALA A 353 -14.30 1.11 -0.26
N GLU A 354 -15.14 0.08 -0.23
CA GLU A 354 -15.95 -0.28 -1.38
C GLU A 354 -16.96 0.84 -1.69
N LYS A 355 -17.16 1.12 -2.97
CA LYS A 355 -18.09 2.18 -3.45
C LYS A 355 -19.47 2.11 -2.84
N LYS A 356 -19.98 0.90 -2.57
CA LYS A 356 -21.33 0.72 -2.01
C LYS A 356 -21.54 1.37 -0.65
N TYR A 357 -20.45 1.65 0.10
CA TYR A 357 -20.49 2.33 1.40
C TYR A 357 -20.25 3.84 1.30
N VAL A 358 -19.91 4.33 0.13
CA VAL A 358 -19.51 5.73 -0.08
C VAL A 358 -20.72 6.52 -0.59
N PRO A 359 -21.12 7.63 0.09
CA PRO A 359 -22.24 8.44 -0.32
C PRO A 359 -22.09 9.02 -1.73
N ALA A 360 -23.20 9.18 -2.45
CA ALA A 360 -23.19 9.71 -3.82
C ALA A 360 -22.50 11.06 -3.94
N LYS A 361 -22.65 11.95 -2.96
CA LYS A 361 -21.96 13.26 -2.91
C LYS A 361 -20.43 13.13 -2.97
N VAL A 362 -19.88 12.09 -2.35
CA VAL A 362 -18.43 11.81 -2.34
C VAL A 362 -18.02 11.19 -3.68
N LEU A 363 -18.81 10.24 -4.21
CA LEU A 363 -18.55 9.64 -5.53
C LEU A 363 -18.56 10.69 -6.65
N ASP A 364 -19.38 11.71 -6.56
CA ASP A 364 -19.44 12.81 -7.53
C ASP A 364 -18.14 13.63 -7.55
N ILE A 365 -17.41 13.71 -6.44
CA ILE A 365 -16.10 14.38 -6.39
C ILE A 365 -15.09 13.68 -7.31
N LEU A 366 -15.14 12.35 -7.43
CA LEU A 366 -14.26 11.58 -8.33
C LEU A 366 -14.47 11.90 -9.81
N LYS A 367 -15.59 12.49 -10.19
CA LYS A 367 -15.88 12.93 -11.57
C LYS A 367 -15.22 14.26 -11.93
N GLN A 368 -14.74 15.00 -10.92
CA GLN A 368 -14.02 16.25 -11.12
C GLN A 368 -12.60 15.97 -11.61
N LYS A 369 -12.03 16.94 -12.35
CA LYS A 369 -10.61 16.88 -12.70
C LYS A 369 -9.78 16.94 -11.42
N PRO A 370 -8.91 15.94 -11.15
CA PRO A 370 -8.11 15.94 -9.94
C PRO A 370 -7.08 17.09 -9.93
N ILE A 371 -6.82 17.60 -8.73
CA ILE A 371 -5.73 18.52 -8.49
C ILE A 371 -4.45 17.68 -8.41
N ARG A 372 -3.48 17.97 -9.28
CA ARG A 372 -2.21 17.24 -9.32
C ARG A 372 -1.25 17.73 -8.26
N LEU A 373 -0.68 16.80 -7.54
CA LEU A 373 0.37 17.02 -6.54
C LEU A 373 1.67 16.35 -7.00
N PRO A 374 2.83 16.92 -6.66
CA PRO A 374 4.11 16.36 -7.09
C PRO A 374 4.41 15.04 -6.36
N ALA A 375 5.28 14.23 -6.97
CA ALA A 375 5.75 12.96 -6.40
C ALA A 375 6.43 13.10 -5.03
N TRP A 376 6.98 14.26 -4.73
CA TRP A 376 7.63 14.60 -3.43
C TRP A 376 6.69 15.34 -2.47
N ASP A 377 5.40 15.17 -2.62
CA ASP A 377 4.44 15.76 -1.69
C ASP A 377 4.68 15.25 -0.25
N PRO A 378 4.54 16.10 0.79
CA PRO A 378 4.82 15.73 2.17
C PRO A 378 4.06 14.49 2.67
N MET A 379 2.86 14.26 2.15
CA MET A 379 2.05 13.09 2.50
C MET A 379 2.55 11.79 1.88
N PHE A 380 3.52 11.86 0.99
CA PHE A 380 4.08 10.75 0.22
C PHE A 380 5.60 10.75 0.26
N ALA A 381 6.22 11.56 1.12
CA ALA A 381 7.63 11.44 1.42
C ALA A 381 7.90 10.01 1.93
N ASP A 382 9.00 9.42 1.47
CA ASP A 382 9.36 8.05 1.85
C ASP A 382 9.37 7.88 3.36
N GLU A 383 8.82 6.77 3.76
CA GLU A 383 8.91 6.27 5.11
C GLU A 383 10.34 5.73 5.29
N GLU A 384 11.15 6.41 6.09
CA GLU A 384 12.45 5.92 6.54
C GLU A 384 12.31 4.99 7.75
#